data_6021036ab30d6e4092bd389892a8233e
#
_entry.id   6021036ab30d6e4092bd389892a8233e
#
_cell.length_a   1.000
_cell.length_b   1.000
_cell.length_c   1.000
_cell.angle_alpha   90.00
_cell.angle_beta   90.00
_cell.angle_gamma   90.00
#
_symmetry.space_group_name_H-M   'P 1'
#
loop_
_entity.id
_entity.type
_entity.pdbx_description
1 polymer ?
#
loop_
_entity_poly.entity_id
_entity_poly.type
_entity_poly.pdbx_seq_one_letter_code
_entity_poly.pdbx_strand_id
1 'polypeptide(L)'
;MKHIDKYTIISILSSFLLFSCSEGLEIKSGSMILSVDKDMRMTVGLTGNDAPLTEKSQTEYIELEEGTVSDFKLKRRDIRVAGDTTVYTLIGEASMPFGGTIKKIQTISVDRRFPGMAVTEVKYVNESSRDLHVVKWVNHAFRVIDNEDTPAFWSFQGQSTIEPVSYTHLRAHETRSNL
;
A
#
# COMPACT_ATOMS: atom_id res chain seq x y z
N MET A 1 -36.79 -37.93 -42.64
CA MET A 1 -35.86 -36.81 -42.65
C MET A 1 -35.98 -36.09 -41.27
N LYS A 2 -35.05 -36.31 -40.36
CA LYS A 2 -35.04 -35.66 -39.05
C LYS A 2 -33.96 -34.58 -39.05
N HIS A 3 -34.37 -33.31 -38.85
CA HIS A 3 -33.50 -32.21 -38.61
C HIS A 3 -32.83 -32.38 -37.25
N ILE A 4 -31.51 -32.35 -37.24
CA ILE A 4 -30.71 -32.31 -36.03
C ILE A 4 -30.36 -30.84 -35.83
N ASP A 5 -30.94 -30.25 -34.79
CA ASP A 5 -30.60 -28.90 -34.35
C ASP A 5 -29.21 -28.90 -33.72
N LYS A 6 -28.31 -28.06 -34.30
CA LYS A 6 -26.98 -27.84 -33.79
C LYS A 6 -27.07 -26.90 -32.60
N TYR A 7 -27.03 -27.43 -31.40
CA TYR A 7 -26.75 -26.59 -30.21
C TYR A 7 -25.30 -26.13 -30.22
N THR A 8 -25.13 -24.86 -30.50
CA THR A 8 -23.87 -24.20 -30.35
C THR A 8 -23.57 -24.04 -28.87
N ILE A 9 -22.69 -24.88 -28.35
CA ILE A 9 -22.15 -24.74 -26.98
C ILE A 9 -21.17 -23.57 -27.01
N ILE A 10 -21.64 -22.41 -26.53
CA ILE A 10 -20.75 -21.28 -26.22
C ILE A 10 -20.06 -21.64 -24.92
N SER A 11 -18.85 -22.18 -25.05
CA SER A 11 -17.93 -22.39 -23.94
C SER A 11 -17.42 -21.01 -23.54
N ILE A 12 -17.99 -20.43 -22.46
CA ILE A 12 -17.43 -19.28 -21.78
C ILE A 12 -16.19 -19.78 -21.08
N LEU A 13 -15.06 -19.62 -21.77
CA LEU A 13 -13.74 -19.87 -21.20
C LEU A 13 -13.47 -18.72 -20.20
N SER A 14 -13.93 -18.89 -18.97
CA SER A 14 -13.55 -18.04 -17.85
C SER A 14 -12.05 -18.23 -17.64
N SER A 15 -11.26 -17.33 -18.23
CA SER A 15 -9.82 -17.27 -18.00
C SER A 15 -9.59 -16.88 -16.54
N PHE A 16 -9.54 -17.87 -15.66
CA PHE A 16 -8.91 -17.73 -14.35
C PHE A 16 -7.42 -17.49 -14.58
N LEU A 17 -7.04 -16.23 -14.71
CA LEU A 17 -5.66 -15.83 -14.61
C LEU A 17 -5.23 -16.11 -13.17
N LEU A 18 -4.68 -17.29 -12.94
CA LEU A 18 -3.89 -17.59 -11.73
C LEU A 18 -2.64 -16.72 -11.80
N PHE A 19 -2.77 -15.47 -11.38
CA PHE A 19 -1.62 -14.64 -11.18
C PHE A 19 -0.79 -15.26 -10.07
N SER A 20 0.35 -15.83 -10.46
CA SER A 20 1.39 -16.25 -9.54
C SER A 20 1.65 -15.11 -8.54
N CYS A 21 1.53 -15.40 -7.25
CA CYS A 21 1.74 -14.44 -6.15
C CYS A 21 3.23 -14.03 -5.98
N SER A 22 4.08 -14.30 -6.99
CA SER A 22 5.52 -14.10 -6.93
C SER A 22 6.00 -12.73 -7.42
N GLU A 23 5.18 -12.00 -8.15
CA GLU A 23 5.53 -10.67 -8.66
C GLU A 23 4.90 -9.56 -7.82
N GLY A 24 5.69 -8.50 -7.57
CA GLY A 24 5.21 -7.28 -6.94
C GLY A 24 4.06 -6.65 -7.74
N LEU A 25 3.30 -5.78 -7.11
CA LEU A 25 2.22 -5.01 -7.71
C LEU A 25 2.69 -3.58 -7.95
N GLU A 26 2.55 -3.09 -9.18
CA GLU A 26 2.68 -1.68 -9.51
C GLU A 26 1.31 -1.03 -9.68
N ILE A 27 1.09 0.08 -8.99
CA ILE A 27 -0.11 0.91 -9.05
C ILE A 27 0.29 2.27 -9.61
N LYS A 28 -0.30 2.65 -10.73
CA LYS A 28 0.01 3.92 -11.40
C LYS A 28 -1.12 4.91 -11.23
N SER A 29 -0.76 6.16 -10.88
CA SER A 29 -1.66 7.30 -10.82
C SER A 29 -0.96 8.53 -11.39
N GLY A 30 -1.28 8.91 -12.63
CA GLY A 30 -0.53 9.93 -13.34
C GLY A 30 0.95 9.54 -13.49
N SER A 31 1.84 10.39 -13.01
CA SER A 31 3.28 10.13 -12.98
C SER A 31 3.73 9.33 -11.75
N MET A 32 2.88 9.17 -10.74
CA MET A 32 3.21 8.43 -9.52
C MET A 32 3.11 6.93 -9.75
N ILE A 33 4.08 6.19 -9.20
CA ILE A 33 4.12 4.74 -9.17
C ILE A 33 4.25 4.30 -7.72
N LEU A 34 3.28 3.50 -7.24
CA LEU A 34 3.38 2.78 -5.98
C LEU A 34 3.73 1.33 -6.30
N SER A 35 4.82 0.82 -5.74
CA SER A 35 5.20 -0.58 -5.89
C SER A 35 5.07 -1.30 -4.55
N VAL A 36 4.40 -2.45 -4.56
CA VAL A 36 4.23 -3.30 -3.38
C VAL A 36 4.78 -4.69 -3.70
N ASP A 37 5.70 -5.18 -2.89
CA ASP A 37 6.29 -6.52 -3.08
C ASP A 37 5.51 -7.63 -2.33
N LYS A 38 5.98 -8.87 -2.46
CA LYS A 38 5.41 -10.05 -1.80
C LYS A 38 5.46 -9.97 -0.26
N ASP A 39 6.35 -9.15 0.27
CA ASP A 39 6.51 -8.90 1.71
C ASP A 39 5.72 -7.67 2.16
N MET A 40 4.81 -7.16 1.30
CA MET A 40 4.02 -5.94 1.52
C MET A 40 4.86 -4.70 1.84
N ARG A 41 6.11 -4.66 1.37
CA ARG A 41 6.95 -3.47 1.44
C ARG A 41 6.61 -2.55 0.30
N MET A 42 6.55 -1.27 0.57
CA MET A 42 6.16 -0.27 -0.42
C MET A 42 7.31 0.65 -0.80
N THR A 43 7.26 1.10 -2.04
CA THR A 43 8.06 2.23 -2.53
C THR A 43 7.18 3.18 -3.32
N VAL A 44 7.56 4.45 -3.34
CA VAL A 44 6.98 5.47 -4.20
C VAL A 44 8.03 5.86 -5.24
N GLY A 45 7.64 5.95 -6.48
CA GLY A 45 8.48 6.38 -7.60
C GLY A 45 7.71 7.28 -8.56
N LEU A 46 8.40 7.75 -9.59
CA LEU A 46 7.83 8.53 -10.68
C LEU A 46 8.10 7.85 -12.02
N THR A 47 7.14 7.95 -12.93
CA THR A 47 7.31 7.50 -14.32
C THR A 47 8.47 8.24 -14.98
N GLY A 48 9.37 7.49 -15.60
CA GLY A 48 10.56 8.05 -16.26
C GLY A 48 11.75 8.28 -15.32
N ASN A 49 11.62 7.93 -14.05
CA ASN A 49 12.72 7.92 -13.09
C ASN A 49 13.10 6.46 -12.79
N ASP A 50 14.37 6.10 -12.98
CA ASP A 50 14.83 4.71 -12.73
C ASP A 50 14.94 4.41 -11.23
N ALA A 51 15.12 5.42 -10.39
CA ALA A 51 15.22 5.27 -8.95
C ALA A 51 13.89 5.64 -8.25
N PRO A 52 13.48 4.88 -7.22
CA PRO A 52 12.35 5.25 -6.40
C PRO A 52 12.66 6.49 -5.55
N LEU A 53 11.59 7.22 -5.16
CA LEU A 53 11.71 8.37 -4.26
C LEU A 53 11.84 7.95 -2.79
N THR A 54 11.40 6.74 -2.46
CA THR A 54 11.42 6.23 -1.09
C THR A 54 12.13 4.89 -0.99
N GLU A 55 12.73 4.63 0.17
CA GLU A 55 13.29 3.32 0.46
C GLU A 55 12.17 2.26 0.45
N LYS A 56 12.53 1.04 0.05
CA LYS A 56 11.64 -0.11 0.17
C LYS A 56 11.55 -0.54 1.62
N SER A 57 10.41 -0.32 2.26
CA SER A 57 10.23 -0.57 3.69
C SER A 57 8.81 -1.05 4.00
N GLN A 58 8.63 -1.55 5.22
CA GLN A 58 7.32 -1.74 5.82
C GLN A 58 6.78 -0.38 6.24
N THR A 59 5.84 0.12 5.47
CA THR A 59 5.24 1.44 5.69
C THR A 59 4.06 1.42 6.66
N GLU A 60 3.47 0.23 6.85
CA GLU A 60 2.36 0.00 7.77
C GLU A 60 2.69 -1.17 8.70
N TYR A 61 2.65 -0.91 9.99
CA TYR A 61 2.89 -1.91 11.03
C TYR A 61 2.18 -1.56 12.34
N ILE A 62 2.16 -2.50 13.26
CA ILE A 62 1.54 -2.36 14.57
C ILE A 62 2.56 -2.71 15.66
N GLU A 63 2.63 -1.88 16.68
CA GLU A 63 3.40 -2.14 17.90
C GLU A 63 2.46 -2.61 19.00
N LEU A 64 2.76 -3.77 19.55
CA LEU A 64 2.10 -4.37 20.70
C LEU A 64 3.01 -4.26 21.91
N GLU A 65 2.49 -4.48 23.12
CA GLU A 65 3.31 -4.51 24.34
C GLU A 65 4.42 -5.58 24.23
N GLU A 66 4.14 -6.68 23.54
CA GLU A 66 5.06 -7.81 23.40
C GLU A 66 6.01 -7.67 22.20
N GLY A 67 5.87 -6.65 21.38
CA GLY A 67 6.74 -6.39 20.25
C GLY A 67 6.06 -5.91 18.99
N THR A 68 6.86 -5.60 17.97
CA THR A 68 6.39 -5.06 16.70
C THR A 68 6.01 -6.17 15.73
N VAL A 69 4.86 -6.03 15.08
CA VAL A 69 4.41 -6.89 14.00
C VAL A 69 4.45 -6.11 12.68
N SER A 70 5.46 -6.38 11.87
CA SER A 70 5.72 -5.68 10.60
C SER A 70 5.99 -6.63 9.42
N ASP A 71 6.35 -7.89 9.66
CA ASP A 71 6.77 -8.84 8.61
C ASP A 71 5.56 -9.52 7.96
N PHE A 72 4.70 -8.72 7.34
CA PHE A 72 3.54 -9.21 6.62
C PHE A 72 3.95 -9.84 5.29
N LYS A 73 3.37 -10.99 4.98
CA LYS A 73 3.53 -11.70 3.70
C LYS A 73 2.23 -11.61 2.92
N LEU A 74 2.28 -11.10 1.70
CA LEU A 74 1.12 -10.99 0.82
C LEU A 74 0.55 -12.39 0.53
N LYS A 75 -0.73 -12.58 0.83
CA LYS A 75 -1.46 -13.85 0.61
C LYS A 75 -2.46 -13.74 -0.54
N ARG A 76 -3.07 -12.57 -0.68
CA ARG A 76 -4.12 -12.35 -1.68
C ARG A 76 -4.12 -10.91 -2.17
N ARG A 77 -4.44 -10.72 -3.44
CA ARG A 77 -4.75 -9.43 -4.03
C ARG A 77 -6.09 -9.51 -4.78
N ASP A 78 -6.83 -8.42 -4.74
CA ASP A 78 -8.04 -8.21 -5.51
C ASP A 78 -7.99 -6.82 -6.15
N ILE A 79 -8.47 -6.71 -7.39
CA ILE A 79 -8.49 -5.45 -8.13
C ILE A 79 -9.90 -5.24 -8.65
N ARG A 80 -10.49 -4.10 -8.32
CA ARG A 80 -11.82 -3.71 -8.78
C ARG A 80 -11.77 -2.37 -9.48
N VAL A 81 -12.42 -2.28 -10.62
CA VAL A 81 -12.60 -1.04 -11.38
C VAL A 81 -14.06 -0.63 -11.27
N ALA A 82 -14.31 0.59 -10.82
CA ALA A 82 -15.63 1.18 -10.71
C ALA A 82 -15.60 2.60 -11.27
N GLY A 83 -16.04 2.77 -12.51
CA GLY A 83 -15.96 4.04 -13.23
C GLY A 83 -14.51 4.50 -13.41
N ASP A 84 -14.18 5.66 -12.86
CA ASP A 84 -12.83 6.24 -12.92
C ASP A 84 -11.91 5.76 -11.80
N THR A 85 -12.44 5.07 -10.82
CA THR A 85 -11.69 4.61 -9.65
C THR A 85 -11.28 3.15 -9.80
N THR A 86 -10.01 2.85 -9.53
CA THR A 86 -9.49 1.49 -9.38
C THR A 86 -9.10 1.27 -7.92
N VAL A 87 -9.61 0.20 -7.35
CA VAL A 87 -9.37 -0.19 -5.95
C VAL A 87 -8.56 -1.48 -5.92
N TYR A 88 -7.43 -1.43 -5.27
CA TYR A 88 -6.53 -2.56 -5.02
C TYR A 88 -6.67 -2.97 -3.56
N THR A 89 -7.05 -4.22 -3.31
CA THR A 89 -7.12 -4.79 -1.96
C THR A 89 -6.03 -5.83 -1.81
N LEU A 90 -5.12 -5.60 -0.87
CA LEU A 90 -3.99 -6.46 -0.57
C LEU A 90 -4.22 -7.06 0.81
N ILE A 91 -4.15 -8.38 0.91
CA ILE A 91 -4.32 -9.10 2.16
C ILE A 91 -3.01 -9.81 2.48
N GLY A 92 -2.42 -9.48 3.61
CA GLY A 92 -1.21 -10.09 4.11
C GLY A 92 -1.36 -10.61 5.52
N GLU A 93 -0.49 -11.51 5.91
CA GLU A 93 -0.47 -12.13 7.22
C GLU A 93 0.93 -12.05 7.81
N ALA A 94 1.01 -11.83 9.12
CA ALA A 94 2.23 -11.91 9.90
C ALA A 94 1.99 -12.77 11.13
N SER A 95 3.00 -13.60 11.46
CA SER A 95 3.01 -14.38 12.71
C SER A 95 3.50 -13.50 13.85
N MET A 96 2.85 -13.61 15.00
CA MET A 96 3.28 -12.94 16.22
C MET A 96 4.36 -13.75 16.96
N PRO A 97 5.32 -13.08 17.64
CA PRO A 97 6.39 -13.77 18.38
C PRO A 97 5.89 -14.75 19.46
N PHE A 98 4.73 -14.46 20.01
CA PHE A 98 4.08 -15.24 21.09
C PHE A 98 2.98 -16.20 20.58
N GLY A 99 2.93 -16.43 19.27
CA GLY A 99 1.94 -17.29 18.60
C GLY A 99 0.68 -16.55 18.15
N GLY A 100 0.06 -17.11 17.13
CA GLY A 100 -1.11 -16.52 16.45
C GLY A 100 -0.71 -15.66 15.25
N THR A 101 -1.71 -15.14 14.56
CA THR A 101 -1.57 -14.42 13.30
C THR A 101 -2.33 -13.09 13.36
N ILE A 102 -1.72 -12.06 12.81
CA ILE A 102 -2.40 -10.80 12.48
C ILE A 102 -2.54 -10.75 10.96
N LYS A 103 -3.74 -10.44 10.49
CA LYS A 103 -4.03 -10.14 9.09
C LYS A 103 -4.02 -8.65 8.87
N LYS A 104 -3.28 -8.19 7.86
CA LYS A 104 -3.30 -6.81 7.36
C LYS A 104 -4.12 -6.78 6.07
N ILE A 105 -5.12 -5.91 6.01
CA ILE A 105 -5.90 -5.62 4.81
C ILE A 105 -5.59 -4.19 4.45
N GLN A 106 -4.92 -4.01 3.31
CA GLN A 106 -4.57 -2.70 2.78
C GLN A 106 -5.37 -2.44 1.52
N THR A 107 -6.10 -1.34 1.49
CA THR A 107 -6.86 -0.90 0.33
C THR A 107 -6.22 0.35 -0.24
N ILE A 108 -5.88 0.32 -1.52
CA ILE A 108 -5.30 1.46 -2.23
C ILE A 108 -6.24 1.82 -3.36
N SER A 109 -6.74 3.06 -3.37
CA SER A 109 -7.65 3.56 -4.37
C SER A 109 -6.98 4.65 -5.19
N VAL A 110 -7.02 4.54 -6.51
CA VAL A 110 -6.58 5.57 -7.45
C VAL A 110 -7.74 5.96 -8.36
N ASP A 111 -7.85 7.25 -8.64
CA ASP A 111 -8.91 7.80 -9.49
C ASP A 111 -8.29 8.58 -10.65
N ARG A 112 -8.72 8.29 -11.89
CA ARG A 112 -8.17 8.93 -13.11
C ARG A 112 -8.41 10.43 -13.15
N ARG A 113 -9.42 10.93 -12.42
CA ARG A 113 -9.72 12.35 -12.29
C ARG A 113 -8.73 13.10 -11.41
N PHE A 114 -8.00 12.36 -10.55
CA PHE A 114 -7.02 12.90 -9.62
C PHE A 114 -5.65 12.23 -9.82
N PRO A 115 -4.97 12.53 -10.96
CA PRO A 115 -3.67 11.93 -11.27
C PRO A 115 -2.62 12.36 -10.23
N GLY A 116 -1.75 11.42 -9.86
CA GLY A 116 -0.73 11.64 -8.82
C GLY A 116 -1.24 11.48 -7.39
N MET A 117 -2.49 11.06 -7.19
CA MET A 117 -3.07 10.81 -5.87
C MET A 117 -3.43 9.34 -5.70
N ALA A 118 -3.17 8.81 -4.51
CA ALA A 118 -3.67 7.54 -4.05
C ALA A 118 -4.22 7.69 -2.63
N VAL A 119 -5.36 7.07 -2.38
CA VAL A 119 -5.95 7.01 -1.04
C VAL A 119 -5.72 5.60 -0.50
N THR A 120 -5.14 5.52 0.68
CA THR A 120 -4.82 4.22 1.30
C THR A 120 -5.52 4.09 2.64
N GLU A 121 -6.10 2.91 2.86
CA GLU A 121 -6.71 2.49 4.12
C GLU A 121 -6.06 1.20 4.58
N VAL A 122 -5.81 1.07 5.88
CA VAL A 122 -5.23 -0.13 6.47
C VAL A 122 -6.09 -0.60 7.64
N LYS A 123 -6.38 -1.91 7.62
CA LYS A 123 -7.10 -2.59 8.69
C LYS A 123 -6.28 -3.78 9.17
N TYR A 124 -6.13 -3.91 10.49
CA TYR A 124 -5.55 -5.08 11.13
C TYR A 124 -6.66 -5.93 11.77
N VAL A 125 -6.54 -7.24 11.60
CA VAL A 125 -7.47 -8.21 12.16
C VAL A 125 -6.65 -9.20 13.01
N ASN A 126 -6.97 -9.27 14.29
CA ASN A 126 -6.42 -10.28 15.17
C ASN A 126 -7.11 -11.62 14.87
N GLU A 127 -6.36 -12.59 14.36
CA GLU A 127 -6.83 -13.97 14.12
C GLU A 127 -6.38 -14.95 15.21
N SER A 128 -5.81 -14.43 16.29
CA SER A 128 -5.50 -15.25 17.47
C SER A 128 -6.70 -15.32 18.41
N SER A 129 -6.64 -16.25 19.38
CA SER A 129 -7.63 -16.36 20.44
C SER A 129 -7.35 -15.45 21.65
N ARG A 130 -6.33 -14.59 21.57
CA ARG A 130 -5.88 -13.71 22.66
C ARG A 130 -6.22 -12.28 22.36
N ASP A 131 -6.54 -11.50 23.39
CA ASP A 131 -6.59 -10.06 23.30
C ASP A 131 -5.19 -9.49 23.08
N LEU A 132 -5.08 -8.44 22.27
CA LEU A 132 -3.84 -7.76 21.95
C LEU A 132 -3.87 -6.34 22.49
N HIS A 133 -2.82 -5.98 23.22
CA HIS A 133 -2.60 -4.62 23.69
C HIS A 133 -1.82 -3.82 22.65
N VAL A 134 -2.53 -2.97 21.89
CA VAL A 134 -1.94 -2.12 20.85
C VAL A 134 -1.35 -0.88 21.49
N VAL A 135 -0.04 -0.73 21.40
CA VAL A 135 0.69 0.44 21.88
C VAL A 135 0.69 1.54 20.83
N LYS A 136 0.92 1.14 19.56
CA LYS A 136 1.06 2.08 18.46
C LYS A 136 0.62 1.44 17.15
N TRP A 137 0.15 2.29 16.29
CA TRP A 137 -0.32 1.96 14.97
C TRP A 137 0.36 2.91 13.98
N VAL A 138 1.07 2.37 13.04
CA VAL A 138 1.85 3.15 12.08
C VAL A 138 1.32 2.90 10.67
N ASN A 139 0.97 3.99 10.00
CA ASN A 139 0.57 4.00 8.60
C ASN A 139 1.43 5.00 7.83
N HIS A 140 1.82 4.63 6.61
CA HIS A 140 2.55 5.49 5.66
C HIS A 140 3.90 6.01 6.19
N ALA A 141 4.65 5.17 6.90
CA ALA A 141 6.00 5.49 7.35
C ALA A 141 7.00 5.36 6.19
N PHE A 142 6.94 6.25 5.22
CA PHE A 142 7.89 6.29 4.12
C PHE A 142 9.19 6.99 4.56
N ARG A 143 10.32 6.42 4.16
CA ARG A 143 11.62 7.06 4.25
C ARG A 143 12.01 7.56 2.87
N VAL A 144 12.13 8.87 2.71
CA VAL A 144 12.57 9.49 1.46
C VAL A 144 14.04 9.19 1.24
N ILE A 145 14.40 8.83 0.01
CA ILE A 145 15.79 8.65 -0.39
C ILE A 145 16.39 10.06 -0.56
N ASP A 146 17.37 10.37 0.27
CA ASP A 146 18.11 11.63 0.19
C ASP A 146 19.30 11.42 -0.76
N ASN A 147 19.14 11.87 -2.00
CA ASN A 147 20.25 12.01 -2.92
C ASN A 147 20.65 13.48 -2.92
N GLU A 148 21.95 13.80 -2.93
CA GLU A 148 22.45 15.17 -2.97
C GLU A 148 21.85 16.01 -4.09
N ASP A 149 21.41 15.37 -5.17
CA ASP A 149 20.74 15.98 -6.32
C ASP A 149 19.20 16.01 -6.21
N THR A 150 18.61 15.53 -5.11
CA THR A 150 17.15 15.57 -4.95
C THR A 150 16.71 16.99 -4.62
N PRO A 151 15.74 17.55 -5.36
CA PRO A 151 15.20 18.85 -5.01
C PRO A 151 14.56 18.79 -3.63
N ALA A 152 14.75 19.85 -2.84
CA ALA A 152 14.11 19.99 -1.56
C ALA A 152 12.61 19.78 -1.69
N PHE A 153 12.01 19.06 -0.77
CA PHE A 153 10.56 18.84 -0.75
C PHE A 153 9.91 19.74 0.31
N TRP A 154 8.66 20.04 0.07
CA TRP A 154 7.86 20.85 0.98
C TRP A 154 7.05 19.92 1.89
N SER A 155 7.11 20.18 3.19
CA SER A 155 6.22 19.53 4.15
C SER A 155 5.19 20.54 4.66
N PHE A 156 3.95 20.08 4.75
CA PHE A 156 2.85 20.86 5.30
C PHE A 156 2.51 20.31 6.69
N GLN A 157 2.62 21.15 7.70
CA GLN A 157 2.16 20.83 9.04
C GLN A 157 0.88 21.62 9.31
N GLY A 158 -0.26 20.91 9.30
CA GLY A 158 -1.53 21.48 9.73
C GLY A 158 -1.53 21.68 11.24
N GLN A 159 -1.75 22.90 11.72
CA GLN A 159 -2.06 23.16 13.11
C GLN A 159 -3.56 23.17 13.34
N SER A 160 -4.01 22.61 14.47
CA SER A 160 -5.41 22.57 14.89
C SER A 160 -5.91 23.90 15.47
N THR A 161 -5.10 24.94 15.51
CA THR A 161 -5.41 26.29 15.99
C THR A 161 -5.49 27.28 14.83
N ILE A 162 -6.27 28.35 15.01
CA ILE A 162 -6.59 29.39 14.00
C ILE A 162 -5.36 30.24 13.58
N GLU A 163 -4.16 29.79 13.86
CA GLU A 163 -2.94 30.47 13.44
C GLU A 163 -2.58 30.18 11.99
N PRO A 164 -1.98 31.14 11.27
CA PRO A 164 -1.66 30.97 9.87
C PRO A 164 -0.72 29.77 9.67
N VAL A 165 -1.05 28.97 8.67
CA VAL A 165 -0.28 27.80 8.27
C VAL A 165 1.12 28.23 7.87
N SER A 166 2.14 27.78 8.60
CA SER A 166 3.52 27.99 8.18
C SER A 166 3.99 26.86 7.28
N TYR A 167 4.51 27.20 6.12
CA TYR A 167 5.22 26.28 5.25
C TYR A 167 6.67 26.20 5.71
N THR A 168 7.14 25.02 6.05
CA THR A 168 8.53 24.81 6.41
C THR A 168 9.23 24.09 5.26
N HIS A 169 10.27 24.72 4.73
CA HIS A 169 11.17 24.08 3.78
C HIS A 169 12.16 23.23 4.57
N LEU A 170 11.97 21.91 4.55
CA LEU A 170 12.85 20.99 5.25
C LEU A 170 13.85 20.39 4.26
N ARG A 171 15.14 20.59 4.52
CA ARG A 171 16.16 19.70 3.99
C ARG A 171 16.17 18.42 4.82
N ALA A 172 16.41 17.27 4.21
CA ALA A 172 16.36 15.95 4.87
C ALA A 172 17.27 15.88 6.13
N HIS A 173 18.28 16.76 6.24
CA HIS A 173 19.17 16.86 7.40
C HIS A 173 18.62 17.64 8.59
N GLU A 174 17.57 18.44 8.42
CA GLU A 174 17.05 19.32 9.50
C GLU A 174 16.03 18.63 10.40
N THR A 175 15.55 17.45 10.05
CA THR A 175 14.57 16.69 10.84
C THR A 175 15.14 16.11 12.15
N ARG A 176 16.45 16.22 12.41
CA ARG A 176 17.08 15.68 13.62
C ARG A 176 17.23 16.68 14.77
N SER A 177 16.98 17.96 14.58
CA SER A 177 17.32 18.99 15.58
C SER A 177 16.14 19.57 16.36
N ASN A 178 14.89 19.17 16.09
CA ASN A 178 13.69 19.74 16.71
C ASN A 178 12.72 18.70 17.28
N LEU A 179 13.25 17.68 17.97
CA LEU A 179 12.48 16.84 18.89
C LEU A 179 13.07 16.93 20.29
#